data_ce349bda05fe9371a7e54a7f8b36db09
#
_entry.id   ce349bda05fe9371a7e54a7f8b36db09
#
_cell.length_a   1.000
_cell.length_b   1.000
_cell.length_c   1.000
_cell.angle_alpha   90.00
_cell.angle_beta   90.00
_cell.angle_gamma   90.00
#
_symmetry.space_group_name_H-M   'P 1'
#
loop_
_entity.id
_entity.type
_entity.pdbx_description
1 polymer ?
#
loop_
_entity_poly.entity_id
_entity_poly.type
_entity_poly.pdbx_seq_one_letter_code
_entity_poly.pdbx_strand_id
1 'polypeptide(L)'
;MNHRYSFIDLFSKKVDYDKTTQVTVSGIVIPQIQRPYAQGRTDSICTYVRNTFLDEIFDSLQKDDDEIFDLNFIYGIIKASNDNYKMELLDGQQRLTTLFLLYWYIANAELDGSEDLQVRECLSKFVYETRSTSTVFCQELAQYKVDFG
;
A
#
# COMPACT_ATOMS: atom_id res chain seq x y z
N MET A 1 3.31 -20.04 10.70
CA MET A 1 2.03 -19.94 9.98
C MET A 1 2.16 -18.81 8.96
N ASN A 2 1.81 -19.03 7.70
CA ASN A 2 1.78 -17.93 6.74
C ASN A 2 0.48 -17.14 6.96
N HIS A 3 0.58 -15.97 7.60
CA HIS A 3 -0.55 -15.08 7.72
C HIS A 3 -0.72 -14.29 6.42
N ARG A 4 -1.95 -14.18 5.93
CA ARG A 4 -2.32 -13.36 4.79
C ARG A 4 -2.94 -12.06 5.29
N TYR A 5 -2.55 -10.96 4.70
CA TYR A 5 -3.04 -9.62 5.04
C TYR A 5 -3.50 -8.92 3.77
N SER A 6 -4.65 -8.26 3.80
CA SER A 6 -5.01 -7.29 2.77
C SER A 6 -4.16 -6.01 2.93
N PHE A 7 -4.20 -5.12 1.95
CA PHE A 7 -3.50 -3.83 2.05
C PHE A 7 -3.94 -3.05 3.31
N ILE A 8 -5.23 -2.99 3.59
CA ILE A 8 -5.76 -2.31 4.77
C ILE A 8 -5.39 -3.05 6.07
N ASP A 9 -5.38 -4.38 6.05
CA ASP A 9 -4.98 -5.18 7.20
C ASP A 9 -3.56 -4.90 7.67
N LEU A 10 -2.65 -4.52 6.76
CA LEU A 10 -1.27 -4.15 7.11
C LEU A 10 -1.20 -2.98 8.11
N PHE A 11 -2.23 -2.13 8.16
CA PHE A 11 -2.29 -0.96 9.05
C PHE A 11 -3.19 -1.16 10.27
N SER A 12 -3.96 -2.23 10.32
CA SER A 12 -4.98 -2.45 11.36
C SER A 12 -4.77 -3.73 12.16
N LYS A 13 -4.25 -4.78 11.53
CA LYS A 13 -4.04 -6.07 12.18
C LYS A 13 -2.67 -6.18 12.81
N LYS A 14 -2.55 -7.08 13.79
CA LYS A 14 -1.28 -7.41 14.40
C LYS A 14 -0.45 -8.30 13.47
N VAL A 15 0.81 -7.98 13.34
CA VAL A 15 1.82 -8.76 12.61
C VAL A 15 2.87 -9.31 13.56
N ASP A 16 3.49 -10.42 13.22
CA ASP A 16 4.53 -11.02 14.03
C ASP A 16 5.80 -10.15 13.98
N TYR A 17 6.18 -9.59 15.13
CA TYR A 17 7.43 -8.84 15.30
C TYR A 17 8.59 -9.81 15.57
N ASP A 18 8.35 -10.78 16.44
CA ASP A 18 9.24 -11.90 16.71
C ASP A 18 8.44 -13.18 16.99
N LYS A 19 9.09 -14.26 17.48
CA LYS A 19 8.44 -15.55 17.73
C LYS A 19 7.34 -15.52 18.78
N THR A 20 7.30 -14.47 19.61
CA THR A 20 6.44 -14.36 20.79
C THR A 20 5.61 -13.08 20.83
N THR A 21 5.99 -12.08 20.05
CA THR A 21 5.44 -10.72 20.11
C THR A 21 4.74 -10.37 18.82
N GLN A 22 3.49 -9.91 18.94
CA GLN A 22 2.74 -9.33 17.83
C GLN A 22 2.54 -7.84 18.05
N VAL A 23 2.71 -7.05 17.01
CA VAL A 23 2.59 -5.59 17.04
C VAL A 23 1.68 -5.07 15.94
N THR A 24 1.06 -3.93 16.17
CA THR A 24 0.36 -3.20 15.12
C THR A 24 1.32 -2.25 14.43
N VAL A 25 1.39 -2.32 13.12
CA VAL A 25 2.26 -1.46 12.32
C VAL A 25 1.63 -0.08 12.20
N SER A 26 2.33 0.93 12.70
CA SER A 26 1.88 2.33 12.67
C SER A 26 2.15 3.03 11.34
N GLY A 27 2.92 2.39 10.45
CA GLY A 27 3.22 2.94 9.11
C GLY A 27 4.09 2.00 8.29
N ILE A 28 3.95 2.13 6.97
CA ILE A 28 4.79 1.44 5.99
C ILE A 28 5.74 2.47 5.37
N VAL A 29 7.02 2.15 5.36
CA VAL A 29 8.07 3.03 4.85
C VAL A 29 8.74 2.39 3.64
N ILE A 30 8.76 3.10 2.53
CA ILE A 30 9.62 2.80 1.39
C ILE A 30 10.91 3.60 1.57
N PRO A 31 12.03 2.95 1.95
CA PRO A 31 13.24 3.64 2.33
C PRO A 31 13.96 4.28 1.14
N GLN A 32 14.84 5.23 1.42
CA GLN A 32 15.59 5.99 0.42
C GLN A 32 16.44 5.12 -0.52
N ILE A 33 16.91 3.97 -0.05
CA ILE A 33 17.70 3.02 -0.84
C ILE A 33 16.92 2.38 -1.98
N GLN A 34 15.59 2.39 -1.90
CA GLN A 34 14.73 1.79 -2.93
C GLN A 34 14.65 2.68 -4.18
N ARG A 35 14.42 2.02 -5.32
CA ARG A 35 14.22 2.74 -6.59
C ARG A 35 12.93 3.57 -6.57
N PRO A 36 12.87 4.69 -7.32
CA PRO A 36 11.64 5.45 -7.48
C PRO A 36 10.52 4.61 -8.08
N TYR A 37 9.26 5.01 -7.81
CA TYR A 37 8.10 4.39 -8.42
C TYR A 37 8.16 4.48 -9.94
N ALA A 38 8.13 3.33 -10.60
CA ALA A 38 8.33 3.20 -12.03
C ALA A 38 7.05 2.89 -12.81
N GLN A 39 6.04 2.27 -12.18
CA GLN A 39 4.81 1.88 -12.87
C GLN A 39 3.96 3.08 -13.34
N GLY A 40 4.21 4.29 -12.84
CA GLY A 40 3.62 5.52 -13.35
C GLY A 40 4.25 6.05 -14.65
N ARG A 41 5.35 5.46 -15.11
CA ARG A 41 6.02 5.87 -16.37
C ARG A 41 5.22 5.45 -17.59
N THR A 42 5.45 6.16 -18.70
CA THR A 42 4.75 5.95 -19.99
C THR A 42 5.53 5.12 -20.99
N ASP A 43 6.75 4.65 -20.64
CA ASP A 43 7.48 3.73 -21.51
C ASP A 43 6.76 2.39 -21.63
N SER A 44 7.02 1.67 -22.71
CA SER A 44 6.28 0.46 -23.08
C SER A 44 6.39 -0.65 -22.00
N ILE A 45 7.56 -0.80 -21.39
CA ILE A 45 7.79 -1.84 -20.37
C ILE A 45 7.01 -1.52 -19.10
N CYS A 46 7.12 -0.29 -18.60
CA CYS A 46 6.41 0.13 -17.40
C CYS A 46 4.88 0.10 -17.59
N THR A 47 4.42 0.50 -18.78
CA THR A 47 3.00 0.44 -19.17
C THR A 47 2.51 -1.00 -19.19
N TYR A 48 3.27 -1.91 -19.82
CA TYR A 48 2.92 -3.34 -19.86
C TYR A 48 2.83 -3.94 -18.44
N VAL A 49 3.84 -3.75 -17.61
CA VAL A 49 3.87 -4.29 -16.24
C VAL A 49 2.70 -3.75 -15.40
N ARG A 50 2.43 -2.44 -15.48
CA ARG A 50 1.30 -1.83 -14.78
C ARG A 50 -0.03 -2.40 -15.23
N ASN A 51 -0.27 -2.45 -16.55
CA ASN A 51 -1.53 -2.93 -17.10
C ASN A 51 -1.74 -4.40 -16.74
N THR A 52 -0.73 -5.26 -16.92
CA THR A 52 -0.82 -6.67 -16.51
C THR A 52 -1.21 -6.80 -15.03
N PHE A 53 -0.59 -6.03 -14.15
CA PHE A 53 -0.90 -6.07 -12.72
C PHE A 53 -2.33 -5.61 -12.41
N LEU A 54 -2.80 -4.56 -13.07
CA LEU A 54 -4.18 -4.06 -12.89
C LEU A 54 -5.21 -5.03 -13.49
N ASP A 55 -4.90 -5.63 -14.64
CA ASP A 55 -5.75 -6.64 -15.28
C ASP A 55 -5.88 -7.89 -14.37
N GLU A 56 -4.79 -8.36 -13.77
CA GLU A 56 -4.80 -9.46 -12.81
C GLU A 56 -5.65 -9.16 -11.57
N ILE A 57 -5.59 -7.93 -11.05
CA ILE A 57 -6.46 -7.49 -9.94
C ILE A 57 -7.92 -7.49 -10.41
N PHE A 58 -8.21 -6.90 -11.57
CA PHE A 58 -9.56 -6.82 -12.12
C PHE A 58 -10.15 -8.21 -12.37
N ASP A 59 -9.40 -9.10 -12.99
CA ASP A 59 -9.81 -10.48 -13.24
C ASP A 59 -10.11 -11.25 -11.93
N SER A 60 -9.31 -10.97 -10.89
CA SER A 60 -9.55 -11.54 -9.56
C SER A 60 -10.86 -11.07 -8.94
N LEU A 61 -11.20 -9.79 -9.12
CA LEU A 61 -12.48 -9.23 -8.61
C LEU A 61 -13.73 -9.76 -9.34
N GLN A 62 -13.55 -10.39 -10.51
CA GLN A 62 -14.65 -11.02 -11.26
C GLN A 62 -14.89 -12.50 -10.87
N LYS A 63 -14.00 -13.05 -10.05
CA LYS A 63 -14.10 -14.44 -9.56
C LYS A 63 -14.95 -14.52 -8.30
N ASP A 64 -15.32 -15.75 -7.93
CA ASP A 64 -16.06 -15.99 -6.71
C ASP A 64 -15.26 -15.55 -5.47
N ASP A 65 -15.95 -15.09 -4.43
CA ASP A 65 -15.37 -14.54 -3.19
C ASP A 65 -14.38 -15.48 -2.46
N ASP A 66 -14.39 -16.77 -2.79
CA ASP A 66 -13.50 -17.79 -2.23
C ASP A 66 -12.09 -17.80 -2.89
N GLU A 67 -11.91 -17.16 -4.05
CA GLU A 67 -10.62 -17.08 -4.73
C GLU A 67 -9.82 -15.85 -4.25
N ILE A 68 -8.78 -16.13 -3.48
CA ILE A 68 -7.87 -15.08 -3.00
C ILE A 68 -6.81 -14.78 -4.06
N PHE A 69 -6.75 -13.54 -4.51
CA PHE A 69 -5.63 -13.05 -5.31
C PHE A 69 -4.41 -12.80 -4.41
N ASP A 70 -3.39 -13.63 -4.56
CA ASP A 70 -2.16 -13.50 -3.80
C ASP A 70 -1.16 -12.60 -4.56
N LEU A 71 -0.91 -11.41 -4.01
CA LEU A 71 0.03 -10.43 -4.57
C LEU A 71 1.51 -10.85 -4.46
N ASN A 72 1.77 -12.12 -4.09
CA ASN A 72 3.10 -12.63 -3.79
C ASN A 72 3.77 -11.92 -2.59
N PHE A 73 5.05 -12.19 -2.39
CA PHE A 73 5.77 -11.70 -1.23
C PHE A 73 5.90 -10.19 -1.21
N ILE A 74 5.47 -9.60 -0.11
CA ILE A 74 5.90 -8.29 0.32
C ILE A 74 6.81 -8.53 1.51
N TYR A 75 8.03 -8.05 1.41
CA TYR A 75 9.07 -8.33 2.39
C TYR A 75 9.62 -7.05 2.99
N GLY A 76 9.72 -7.02 4.32
CA GLY A 76 10.22 -5.87 5.05
C GLY A 76 10.70 -6.22 6.45
N ILE A 77 11.24 -5.24 7.13
CA ILE A 77 11.70 -5.32 8.51
C ILE A 77 10.84 -4.39 9.36
N ILE A 78 10.34 -4.89 10.48
CA ILE A 78 9.64 -4.07 11.46
C ILE A 78 10.68 -3.40 12.36
N LYS A 79 10.71 -2.08 12.34
CA LYS A 79 11.56 -1.24 13.20
C LYS A 79 10.74 -0.64 14.31
N ALA A 80 11.20 -0.83 15.55
CA ALA A 80 10.61 -0.22 16.74
C ALA A 80 11.27 1.13 17.03
N SER A 81 10.47 2.15 17.32
CA SER A 81 10.92 3.45 17.80
C SER A 81 9.87 4.05 18.74
N ASN A 82 10.20 4.24 20.03
CA ASN A 82 9.31 4.87 21.03
C ASN A 82 7.87 4.31 21.02
N ASP A 83 7.73 2.99 21.15
CA ASP A 83 6.45 2.24 21.09
C ASP A 83 5.70 2.31 19.75
N ASN A 84 6.31 2.87 18.73
CA ASN A 84 5.81 2.82 17.37
C ASN A 84 6.56 1.77 16.54
N TYR A 85 5.82 1.00 15.78
CA TYR A 85 6.37 -0.05 14.93
C TYR A 85 6.10 0.32 13.47
N LYS A 86 7.17 0.51 12.69
CA LYS A 86 7.07 0.78 11.25
C LYS A 86 7.64 -0.37 10.45
N MET A 87 6.97 -0.76 9.38
CA MET A 87 7.45 -1.73 8.42
C MET A 87 8.26 -1.02 7.34
N GLU A 88 9.57 -1.23 7.35
CA GLU A 88 10.46 -0.74 6.28
C GLU A 88 10.56 -1.81 5.19
N LEU A 89 10.15 -1.47 3.98
CA LEU A 89 10.10 -2.41 2.87
C LEU A 89 11.48 -2.71 2.29
N LEU A 90 11.73 -3.99 2.05
CA LEU A 90 12.87 -4.48 1.29
C LEU A 90 12.47 -4.90 -0.13
N ASP A 91 11.25 -5.42 -0.29
CA ASP A 91 10.67 -5.75 -1.61
C ASP A 91 9.16 -5.53 -1.63
N GLY A 92 8.58 -5.47 -2.84
CA GLY A 92 7.15 -5.25 -3.05
C GLY A 92 6.73 -3.77 -3.13
N GLN A 93 7.67 -2.82 -3.10
CA GLN A 93 7.38 -1.39 -3.10
C GLN A 93 6.52 -0.94 -4.27
N GLN A 94 6.77 -1.45 -5.49
CA GLN A 94 6.00 -1.05 -6.68
C GLN A 94 4.53 -1.49 -6.56
N ARG A 95 4.31 -2.70 -6.10
CA ARG A 95 2.95 -3.26 -5.87
C ARG A 95 2.21 -2.48 -4.80
N LEU A 96 2.83 -2.25 -3.64
CA LEU A 96 2.20 -1.47 -2.57
C LEU A 96 1.93 -0.02 -2.97
N THR A 97 2.82 0.60 -3.75
CA THR A 97 2.57 1.97 -4.24
C THR A 97 1.40 1.98 -5.23
N THR A 98 1.29 0.96 -6.10
CA THR A 98 0.13 0.85 -7.01
C THR A 98 -1.15 0.65 -6.22
N LEU A 99 -1.15 -0.20 -5.18
CA LEU A 99 -2.30 -0.36 -4.30
C LEU A 99 -2.65 0.93 -3.55
N PHE A 100 -1.66 1.66 -3.03
CA PHE A 100 -1.88 2.97 -2.42
C PHE A 100 -2.64 3.91 -3.37
N LEU A 101 -2.22 4.00 -4.62
CA LEU A 101 -2.87 4.84 -5.63
C LEU A 101 -4.28 4.32 -5.99
N LEU A 102 -4.47 3.01 -6.06
CA LEU A 102 -5.77 2.39 -6.34
C LEU A 102 -6.75 2.67 -5.19
N TYR A 103 -6.35 2.47 -3.93
CA TYR A 103 -7.19 2.77 -2.78
C TYR A 103 -7.50 4.28 -2.66
N TRP A 104 -6.53 5.14 -2.99
CA TRP A 104 -6.77 6.57 -3.07
C TRP A 104 -7.84 6.90 -4.13
N TYR A 105 -7.76 6.29 -5.31
CA TYR A 105 -8.75 6.47 -6.37
C TYR A 105 -10.14 6.00 -5.91
N ILE A 106 -10.24 4.82 -5.35
CA ILE A 106 -11.51 4.27 -4.84
C ILE A 106 -12.11 5.17 -3.76
N ALA A 107 -11.28 5.67 -2.83
CA ALA A 107 -11.72 6.58 -1.79
C ALA A 107 -12.29 7.91 -2.34
N ASN A 108 -11.82 8.34 -3.52
CA ASN A 108 -12.36 9.55 -4.15
C ASN A 108 -13.55 9.29 -5.07
N ALA A 109 -13.61 8.12 -5.72
CA ALA A 109 -14.62 7.81 -6.73
C ALA A 109 -15.86 7.14 -6.16
N GLU A 110 -15.71 6.29 -5.13
CA GLU A 110 -16.73 5.33 -4.73
C GLU A 110 -17.09 5.39 -3.23
N LEU A 111 -16.21 5.94 -2.38
CA LEU A 111 -16.40 5.92 -0.93
C LEU A 111 -16.84 7.29 -0.41
N ASP A 112 -17.66 7.24 0.65
CA ASP A 112 -18.03 8.43 1.43
C ASP A 112 -18.05 8.13 2.94
N GLY A 113 -18.27 9.17 3.75
CA GLY A 113 -18.45 9.05 5.19
C GLY A 113 -17.31 8.35 5.92
N SER A 114 -17.63 7.31 6.69
CA SER A 114 -16.68 6.61 7.56
C SER A 114 -15.71 5.72 6.79
N GLU A 115 -16.12 5.17 5.66
CA GLU A 115 -15.28 4.29 4.84
C GLU A 115 -14.16 5.08 4.16
N ASP A 116 -14.48 6.24 3.58
CA ASP A 116 -13.50 7.17 3.04
C ASP A 116 -12.48 7.58 4.12
N LEU A 117 -12.93 7.94 5.32
CA LEU A 117 -12.06 8.34 6.42
C LEU A 117 -11.10 7.21 6.84
N GLN A 118 -11.59 5.97 6.94
CA GLN A 118 -10.77 4.81 7.31
C GLN A 118 -9.68 4.54 6.28
N VAL A 119 -10.02 4.57 5.00
CA VAL A 119 -9.03 4.36 3.93
C VAL A 119 -7.98 5.47 3.95
N ARG A 120 -8.38 6.74 4.06
CA ARG A 120 -7.45 7.87 4.10
C ARG A 120 -6.53 7.81 5.33
N GLU A 121 -7.03 7.39 6.49
CA GLU A 121 -6.19 7.17 7.66
C GLU A 121 -5.11 6.12 7.37
N CYS A 122 -5.46 4.99 6.74
CA CYS A 122 -4.48 3.98 6.33
C CYS A 122 -3.47 4.54 5.33
N LEU A 123 -3.92 5.27 4.31
CA LEU A 123 -3.04 5.89 3.31
C LEU A 123 -2.08 6.91 3.93
N SER A 124 -2.50 7.67 4.94
CA SER A 124 -1.64 8.63 5.65
C SER A 124 -0.46 7.99 6.38
N LYS A 125 -0.54 6.70 6.66
CA LYS A 125 0.52 5.90 7.30
C LYS A 125 1.56 5.36 6.31
N PHE A 126 1.39 5.64 5.01
CA PHE A 126 2.31 5.22 3.96
C PHE A 126 3.34 6.32 3.68
N VAL A 127 4.63 6.01 3.84
CA VAL A 127 5.72 6.98 3.74
C VAL A 127 6.70 6.55 2.64
N TYR A 128 6.94 7.46 1.70
CA TYR A 128 7.82 7.21 0.57
C TYR A 128 9.08 8.08 0.66
N GLU A 129 10.14 7.55 1.30
CA GLU A 129 11.35 8.31 1.65
C GLU A 129 12.39 8.43 0.52
N THR A 130 12.13 7.87 -0.67
CA THR A 130 13.11 7.92 -1.77
C THR A 130 13.50 9.34 -2.17
N ARG A 131 12.59 10.30 -1.96
CA ARG A 131 12.84 11.75 -2.08
C ARG A 131 11.94 12.47 -1.08
N SER A 132 12.42 13.57 -0.53
CA SER A 132 11.62 14.41 0.38
C SER A 132 10.28 14.87 -0.25
N THR A 133 10.32 15.23 -1.52
CA THR A 133 9.11 15.60 -2.30
C THR A 133 8.11 14.46 -2.42
N SER A 134 8.57 13.20 -2.49
CA SER A 134 7.67 12.04 -2.57
C SER A 134 6.94 11.78 -1.26
N THR A 135 7.58 11.99 -0.12
CA THR A 135 6.93 11.89 1.20
C THR A 135 5.81 12.91 1.33
N VAL A 136 6.11 14.18 1.06
CA VAL A 136 5.10 15.26 1.11
C VAL A 136 3.96 14.98 0.15
N PHE A 137 4.27 14.60 -1.09
CA PHE A 137 3.27 14.26 -2.10
C PHE A 137 2.33 13.15 -1.65
N CYS A 138 2.84 12.03 -1.11
CA CYS A 138 1.97 10.93 -0.65
C CYS A 138 1.08 11.36 0.53
N GLN A 139 1.61 12.17 1.46
CA GLN A 139 0.85 12.68 2.59
C GLN A 139 -0.26 13.64 2.16
N GLU A 140 0.05 14.56 1.26
CA GLU A 140 -0.93 15.49 0.68
C GLU A 140 -1.98 14.74 -0.13
N LEU A 141 -1.55 13.78 -0.97
CA LEU A 141 -2.44 12.98 -1.79
C LEU A 141 -3.44 12.18 -0.93
N ALA A 142 -3.00 11.60 0.18
CA ALA A 142 -3.88 10.85 1.08
C ALA A 142 -5.05 11.70 1.63
N GLN A 143 -4.84 13.00 1.78
CA GLN A 143 -5.85 13.96 2.25
C GLN A 143 -6.62 14.66 1.12
N TYR A 144 -6.08 14.60 -0.10
CA TYR A 144 -6.65 15.32 -1.23
C TYR A 144 -7.90 14.62 -1.76
N LYS A 145 -9.00 15.38 -1.83
CA LYS A 145 -10.26 14.96 -2.42
C LYS A 145 -10.38 15.47 -3.84
N VAL A 146 -10.72 14.58 -4.75
CA VAL A 146 -11.02 14.91 -6.14
C VAL A 146 -12.49 14.60 -6.39
N ASP A 147 -13.18 15.54 -6.98
CA ASP A 147 -14.48 15.29 -7.59
C ASP A 147 -14.24 14.85 -9.03
N PHE A 148 -14.57 13.62 -9.33
CA PHE A 148 -14.43 13.09 -10.70
C PHE A 148 -15.65 13.39 -11.58
N GLY A 149 -16.69 14.10 -11.05
CA GLY A 149 -17.86 14.56 -11.80
C GLY A 149 -18.95 13.52 -11.89
#